data_eacf84f0714f245b940b8ba6f313944c
#
_entry.id   eacf84f0714f245b940b8ba6f313944c
#
_cell.length_a   1.000
_cell.length_b   1.000
_cell.length_c   1.000
_cell.angle_alpha   90.00
_cell.angle_beta   90.00
_cell.angle_gamma   90.00
#
_symmetry.space_group_name_H-M   'P 1'
#
loop_
_entity.id
_entity.type
_entity.pdbx_description
1 polymer ?
#
loop_
_entity_poly.entity_id
_entity_poly.type
_entity_poly.pdbx_seq_one_letter_code
_entity_poly.pdbx_strand_id
1 'polypeptide(L)'
;MQTYNVFYLVSGGDEENQNISDTATLSFDAEDLDGLFAILREGEEDGSIQSKLETITVEGDIRIECILIYDTDGKEVFRKYDSIGQ
;
A
#
# COMPACT_ATOMS: atom_id res chain seq x y z
N MET A 1 19.51 -8.46 1.97
CA MET A 1 18.32 -7.61 1.71
C MET A 1 17.06 -8.47 1.84
N GLN A 2 16.03 -7.96 2.44
CA GLN A 2 14.80 -8.71 2.67
C GLN A 2 13.70 -8.23 1.73
N THR A 3 12.78 -9.11 1.41
CA THR A 3 11.61 -8.76 0.60
C THR A 3 10.42 -8.57 1.52
N TYR A 4 9.79 -7.42 1.45
CA TYR A 4 8.61 -7.10 2.24
C TYR A 4 7.39 -7.06 1.34
N ASN A 5 6.28 -7.61 1.84
CA ASN A 5 4.99 -7.53 1.16
C ASN A 5 4.19 -6.42 1.83
N VAL A 6 3.85 -5.42 1.04
CA VAL A 6 3.18 -4.22 1.55
C VAL A 6 1.76 -4.20 1.00
N PHE A 7 0.80 -4.10 1.90
CA PHE A 7 -0.61 -4.06 1.55
C PHE A 7 -1.10 -2.63 1.57
N TYR A 8 -1.65 -2.19 0.48
CA TYR A 8 -2.23 -0.86 0.34
C TYR A 8 -3.74 -0.95 0.23
N LEU A 9 -4.41 -0.04 0.91
CA LEU A 9 -5.82 0.21 0.69
C LEU A 9 -5.91 1.26 -0.41
N VAL A 10 -6.58 0.92 -1.49
CA VAL A 10 -6.79 1.82 -2.60
C VAL A 10 -8.26 2.22 -2.58
N SER A 11 -8.53 3.50 -2.49
CA SER A 11 -9.89 4.00 -2.48
C SER A 11 -10.03 5.12 -3.50
N GLY A 12 -11.21 5.27 -4.03
CA GLY A 12 -11.45 6.30 -5.03
C GLY A 12 -12.88 6.25 -5.51
N GLY A 13 -13.13 6.95 -6.60
CA GLY A 13 -14.42 7.09 -7.18
C GLY A 13 -14.86 8.53 -7.17
N ASP A 14 -15.91 8.82 -7.92
CA ASP A 14 -16.49 10.15 -7.95
C ASP A 14 -17.75 10.20 -7.07
N GLU A 15 -18.42 11.33 -7.08
CA GLU A 15 -19.61 11.52 -6.26
C GLU A 15 -20.73 10.55 -6.61
N GLU A 16 -20.79 10.13 -7.86
CA GLU A 16 -21.85 9.23 -8.32
C GLU A 16 -21.55 7.78 -8.01
N ASN A 17 -20.29 7.40 -8.05
CA ASN A 17 -19.88 6.01 -7.91
C ASN A 17 -19.49 5.64 -6.49
N GLN A 18 -19.58 6.55 -5.57
CA GLN A 18 -19.30 6.26 -4.18
C GLN A 18 -17.85 5.88 -3.93
N ASN A 19 -17.58 5.43 -2.75
CA ASN A 19 -16.24 5.03 -2.34
C ASN A 19 -15.99 3.60 -2.76
N ILE A 20 -15.22 3.45 -3.80
CA ILE A 20 -14.75 2.14 -4.22
C ILE A 20 -13.46 1.89 -3.47
N SER A 21 -13.39 0.78 -2.76
CA SER A 21 -12.21 0.40 -1.99
C SER A 21 -11.74 -0.98 -2.41
N ASP A 22 -10.44 -1.13 -2.52
CA ASP A 22 -9.84 -2.41 -2.83
C ASP A 22 -8.49 -2.49 -2.15
N THR A 23 -7.95 -3.69 -2.03
CA THR A 23 -6.62 -3.86 -1.47
C THR A 23 -5.67 -4.37 -2.55
N ALA A 24 -4.45 -3.92 -2.48
CA ALA A 24 -3.42 -4.33 -3.42
C ALA A 24 -2.14 -4.64 -2.65
N THR A 25 -1.37 -5.57 -3.16
CA THR A 25 -0.10 -5.97 -2.54
C THR A 25 1.04 -5.66 -3.48
N LEU A 26 2.05 -4.99 -2.95
CA LEU A 26 3.29 -4.73 -3.67
C LEU A 26 4.46 -5.30 -2.86
N SER A 27 5.49 -5.74 -3.56
CA SER A 27 6.69 -6.27 -2.90
C SER A 27 7.84 -5.31 -3.10
N PHE A 28 8.60 -5.10 -2.06
CA PHE A 28 9.77 -4.22 -2.07
C PHE A 28 10.94 -4.88 -1.37
N ASP A 29 12.13 -4.65 -1.87
CA ASP A 29 13.35 -5.11 -1.22
C ASP A 29 13.96 -3.98 -0.41
N ALA A 30 14.32 -4.26 0.83
CA ALA A 30 14.95 -3.29 1.71
C ALA A 30 15.82 -4.02 2.73
N GLU A 31 16.78 -3.33 3.29
CA GLU A 31 17.66 -3.95 4.28
C GLU A 31 16.96 -4.17 5.61
N ASP A 32 16.10 -3.23 5.99
CA ASP A 32 15.33 -3.30 7.22
C ASP A 32 14.03 -2.53 7.05
N LEU A 33 13.23 -2.51 8.10
CA LEU A 33 11.93 -1.85 8.08
C LEU A 33 12.05 -0.34 7.91
N ASP A 34 13.04 0.28 8.52
CA ASP A 34 13.25 1.72 8.35
C ASP A 34 13.61 2.07 6.91
N GLY A 35 14.43 1.24 6.28
CA GLY A 35 14.74 1.40 4.87
C GLY A 35 13.51 1.25 3.99
N LEU A 36 12.64 0.31 4.35
CA LEU A 36 11.39 0.12 3.63
C LEU A 36 10.50 1.36 3.75
N PHE A 37 10.36 1.93 4.94
CA PHE A 37 9.55 3.14 5.12
C PHE A 37 10.09 4.30 4.29
N ALA A 38 11.39 4.43 4.16
CA ALA A 38 11.98 5.46 3.32
C ALA A 38 11.61 5.25 1.84
N ILE A 39 11.67 4.01 1.37
CA ILE A 39 11.29 3.67 0.00
C ILE A 39 9.82 3.98 -0.25
N LEU A 40 8.95 3.61 0.69
CA LEU A 40 7.52 3.85 0.55
C LEU A 40 7.20 5.35 0.53
N ARG A 41 7.84 6.10 1.41
CA ARG A 41 7.63 7.55 1.45
C ARG A 41 8.02 8.19 0.13
N GLU A 42 9.19 7.83 -0.37
CA GLU A 42 9.69 8.38 -1.63
C GLU A 42 8.79 8.00 -2.80
N GLY A 43 8.35 6.75 -2.84
CA GLY A 43 7.46 6.29 -3.89
C GLY A 43 6.08 6.92 -3.83
N GLU A 44 5.59 7.24 -2.65
CA GLU A 44 4.32 7.93 -2.49
C GLU A 44 4.43 9.40 -2.91
N GLU A 45 5.55 10.04 -2.59
CA GLU A 45 5.76 11.44 -2.96
C GLU A 45 5.95 11.64 -4.46
N ASP A 46 6.65 10.73 -5.13
CA ASP A 46 6.91 10.87 -6.56
C ASP A 46 5.81 10.26 -7.43
N GLY A 47 4.82 9.61 -6.82
CA GLY A 47 3.70 9.03 -7.53
C GLY A 47 3.97 7.68 -8.15
N SER A 48 5.15 7.10 -7.95
CA SER A 48 5.47 5.81 -8.57
C SER A 48 4.64 4.66 -7.99
N ILE A 49 4.38 4.69 -6.68
CA ILE A 49 3.54 3.67 -6.05
C ILE A 49 2.10 3.82 -6.53
N GLN A 50 1.59 5.04 -6.56
CA GLN A 50 0.24 5.30 -7.04
C GLN A 50 0.06 4.82 -8.47
N SER A 51 1.05 5.06 -9.33
CA SER A 51 0.99 4.61 -10.71
C SER A 51 0.88 3.10 -10.84
N LYS A 52 1.55 2.37 -9.97
CA LYS A 52 1.44 0.91 -9.96
C LYS A 52 0.06 0.44 -9.53
N LEU A 53 -0.58 1.17 -8.64
CA LEU A 53 -1.88 0.79 -8.11
C LEU A 53 -3.04 1.24 -9.00
N GLU A 54 -2.88 2.31 -9.76
CA GLU A 54 -3.92 2.79 -10.66
C GLU A 54 -4.34 1.76 -11.71
N THR A 55 -3.43 0.91 -12.11
CA THR A 55 -3.72 -0.08 -13.13
C THR A 55 -4.63 -1.20 -12.61
N ILE A 56 -4.88 -1.25 -11.33
CA ILE A 56 -5.55 -2.37 -10.71
C ILE A 56 -7.06 -2.18 -10.61
N THR A 57 -7.54 -0.98 -10.28
CA THR A 57 -8.91 -0.92 -9.79
C THR A 57 -9.78 0.23 -10.23
N VAL A 58 -9.32 1.46 -10.22
CA VAL A 58 -10.25 2.58 -10.20
C VAL A 58 -9.87 3.65 -11.20
N GLU A 59 -10.86 4.16 -11.92
CA GLU A 59 -10.66 5.32 -12.77
C GLU A 59 -10.86 6.58 -11.95
N GLY A 60 -10.09 7.62 -12.24
CA GLY A 60 -10.20 8.90 -11.58
C GLY A 60 -9.20 9.04 -10.45
N ASP A 61 -9.49 9.94 -9.54
CA ASP A 61 -8.60 10.22 -8.42
C ASP A 61 -8.63 9.08 -7.42
N ILE A 62 -7.48 8.54 -7.12
CA ILE A 62 -7.38 7.48 -6.13
C ILE A 62 -6.56 7.96 -4.94
N ARG A 63 -6.84 7.35 -3.80
CA ARG A 63 -6.08 7.53 -2.56
C ARG A 63 -5.48 6.19 -2.20
N ILE A 64 -4.26 6.23 -1.75
CA ILE A 64 -3.57 5.01 -1.33
C ILE A 64 -3.12 5.16 0.11
N GLU A 65 -3.13 4.06 0.83
CA GLU A 65 -2.75 4.03 2.23
C GLU A 65 -2.12 2.70 2.56
N CYS A 66 -0.90 2.73 3.10
CA CYS A 66 -0.24 1.53 3.54
C CYS A 66 -0.87 1.07 4.85
N ILE A 67 -1.43 -0.12 4.87
CA ILE A 67 -2.16 -0.61 6.03
C ILE A 67 -1.47 -1.77 6.75
N LEU A 68 -0.74 -2.60 6.03
CA LEU A 68 -0.06 -3.78 6.60
C LEU A 68 1.24 -4.01 5.87
N ILE A 69 2.23 -4.51 6.61
CA ILE A 69 3.48 -4.96 6.01
C ILE A 69 3.85 -6.30 6.64
N TYR A 70 4.20 -7.27 5.79
CA TYR A 70 4.74 -8.56 6.21
C TYR A 70 6.17 -8.68 5.74
N ASP A 71 7.00 -9.33 6.56
CA ASP A 71 8.39 -9.57 6.19
C ASP A 71 8.55 -10.82 5.32
N THR A 72 9.79 -11.18 5.03
CA THR A 72 10.12 -12.34 4.20
C THR A 72 9.55 -13.64 4.75
N ASP A 73 9.42 -13.75 6.06
CA ASP A 73 8.91 -14.94 6.71
C ASP A 73 7.38 -14.94 6.85
N GLY A 74 6.74 -13.89 6.36
CA GLY A 74 5.30 -13.78 6.46
C GLY A 74 4.83 -13.24 7.80
N LYS A 75 5.75 -12.66 8.57
CA LYS A 75 5.42 -12.10 9.88
C LYS A 75 5.00 -10.65 9.72
N GLU A 76 3.90 -10.27 10.36
CA GLU A 76 3.44 -8.89 10.36
C GLU A 76 4.42 -8.01 11.12
N VAL A 77 4.94 -6.98 10.46
CA VAL A 77 5.89 -6.05 11.07
C VAL A 77 5.34 -4.64 11.18
N PHE A 78 4.21 -4.37 10.54
CA PHE A 78 3.54 -3.08 10.64
C PHE A 78 2.05 -3.25 10.42
N ARG A 79 1.25 -2.56 11.25
CA ARG A 79 -0.21 -2.52 11.10
C ARG A 79 -0.69 -1.13 11.48
N LYS A 80 -1.38 -0.48 10.55
CA LYS A 80 -1.86 0.88 10.79
C LYS A 80 -3.11 0.92 11.66
N TYR A 81 -4.01 -0.05 11.48
CA TYR A 81 -5.26 -0.11 12.23
C TYR A 81 -5.31 -1.39 13.06
N ASP A 82 -5.56 -1.25 14.34
CA ASP A 82 -5.59 -2.41 15.24
C ASP A 82 -6.76 -3.33 14.96
N SER A 83 -7.79 -2.82 14.33
CA SER A 83 -9.04 -3.55 14.13
C SER A 83 -9.22 -4.03 12.68
N ILE A 84 -8.17 -4.05 11.88
CA ILE A 84 -8.27 -4.53 10.51
C ILE A 84 -8.73 -5.98 10.50
N GLY A 85 -9.77 -6.26 9.75
CA GLY A 85 -10.29 -7.60 9.60
C GLY A 85 -11.27 -8.04 10.69
N GLN A 86 -11.60 -7.17 11.57
CA GLN A 86 -12.59 -7.45 12.60
C GLN A 86 -13.97 -6.98 12.23
#